data_ce4f4ddbb49fc2ed038f2002a4574be4
#
_entry.id   ce4f4ddbb49fc2ed038f2002a4574be4
#
_cell.length_a   1.000
_cell.length_b   1.000
_cell.length_c   1.000
_cell.angle_alpha   90.00
_cell.angle_beta   90.00
_cell.angle_gamma   90.00
#
_symmetry.space_group_name_H-M   'P 1'
#
loop_
_entity.id
_entity.type
_entity.pdbx_description
1 polymer ?
#
loop_
_entity_poly.entity_id
_entity_poly.type
_entity_poly.pdbx_seq_one_letter_code
_entity_poly.pdbx_strand_id
1 'polypeptide(L)'
;ESQICQDYLCYAEQLTVKKEYNEAITYYKKALNADCKRQELLKDIADLFVKNRDLDSAVVYYQQYFDFEEKPAAEDLLKLGKCYYNLACQDSVPELQKEELIKADSLFKELSFQVPNSYVSYFWRARVNSMLDPETTKGLAKPYYEKVIEIGLVQPERYKRELIESYKYLGYYHYVIADAITTKNNGNPDLAKEEYGEAKSFF
;
A
#
# COMPACT_ATOMS: atom_id res chain seq x y z
N GLU A 1 1.72 -35.61 -7.89
CA GLU A 1 0.56 -35.07 -7.12
C GLU A 1 -0.50 -36.14 -7.01
N SER A 2 -1.10 -36.28 -5.82
CA SER A 2 -2.17 -37.25 -5.63
C SER A 2 -3.44 -36.80 -6.39
N GLN A 3 -4.22 -37.77 -6.89
CA GLN A 3 -5.50 -37.49 -7.56
C GLN A 3 -6.41 -36.60 -6.67
N ILE A 4 -6.41 -36.86 -5.36
CA ILE A 4 -7.17 -36.11 -4.35
C ILE A 4 -6.77 -34.62 -4.33
N CYS A 5 -5.48 -34.33 -4.50
CA CYS A 5 -5.00 -32.94 -4.56
C CYS A 5 -5.60 -32.21 -5.78
N GLN A 6 -5.53 -32.83 -6.96
CA GLN A 6 -6.06 -32.25 -8.19
C GLN A 6 -7.58 -32.03 -8.10
N ASP A 7 -8.31 -32.97 -7.50
CA ASP A 7 -9.76 -32.86 -7.33
C ASP A 7 -10.12 -31.66 -6.44
N TYR A 8 -9.39 -31.45 -5.31
CA TYR A 8 -9.61 -30.28 -4.45
C TYR A 8 -9.28 -28.96 -5.14
N LEU A 9 -8.18 -28.91 -5.90
CA LEU A 9 -7.79 -27.71 -6.65
C LEU A 9 -8.83 -27.36 -7.72
N CYS A 10 -9.22 -28.33 -8.53
CA CYS A 10 -10.21 -28.12 -9.59
C CYS A 10 -11.53 -27.59 -9.02
N TYR A 11 -11.98 -28.14 -7.89
CA TYR A 11 -13.20 -27.69 -7.24
C TYR A 11 -13.07 -26.28 -6.65
N ALA A 12 -11.92 -25.97 -5.99
CA ALA A 12 -11.63 -24.65 -5.46
C ALA A 12 -11.59 -23.58 -6.56
N GLU A 13 -10.99 -23.88 -7.71
CA GLU A 13 -10.97 -22.98 -8.88
C GLU A 13 -12.38 -22.70 -9.40
N GLN A 14 -13.22 -23.70 -9.51
CA GLN A 14 -14.62 -23.52 -9.93
C GLN A 14 -15.41 -22.62 -8.97
N LEU A 15 -15.22 -22.81 -7.66
CA LEU A 15 -15.83 -21.98 -6.62
C LEU A 15 -15.31 -20.53 -6.69
N THR A 16 -14.02 -20.36 -6.98
CA THR A 16 -13.43 -19.04 -7.18
C THR A 16 -14.06 -18.29 -8.35
N VAL A 17 -14.31 -18.96 -9.46
CA VAL A 17 -15.01 -18.39 -10.63
C VAL A 17 -16.45 -17.99 -10.27
N LYS A 18 -17.13 -18.80 -9.45
CA LYS A 18 -18.47 -18.49 -8.93
C LYS A 18 -18.49 -17.42 -7.86
N LYS A 19 -17.32 -16.94 -7.40
CA LYS A 19 -17.13 -15.98 -6.28
C LYS A 19 -17.58 -16.52 -4.92
N GLU A 20 -17.65 -17.83 -4.76
CA GLU A 20 -17.93 -18.54 -3.52
C GLU A 20 -16.64 -18.67 -2.71
N TYR A 21 -16.07 -17.50 -2.28
CA TYR A 21 -14.71 -17.40 -1.77
C TYR A 21 -14.47 -18.20 -0.48
N ASN A 22 -15.41 -18.26 0.45
CA ASN A 22 -15.27 -19.01 1.70
C ASN A 22 -15.14 -20.52 1.44
N GLU A 23 -15.95 -21.03 0.52
CA GLU A 23 -15.86 -22.45 0.15
C GLU A 23 -14.59 -22.73 -0.64
N ALA A 24 -14.22 -21.86 -1.58
CA ALA A 24 -12.97 -21.96 -2.33
C ALA A 24 -11.75 -22.04 -1.38
N ILE A 25 -11.66 -21.14 -0.39
CA ILE A 25 -10.63 -21.14 0.65
C ILE A 25 -10.59 -22.48 1.38
N THR A 26 -11.76 -23.04 1.72
CA THR A 26 -11.85 -24.32 2.41
C THR A 26 -11.25 -25.46 1.57
N TYR A 27 -11.52 -25.48 0.27
CA TYR A 27 -10.99 -26.51 -0.62
C TYR A 27 -9.50 -26.32 -0.95
N TYR A 28 -9.02 -25.07 -1.09
CA TYR A 28 -7.58 -24.80 -1.19
C TYR A 28 -6.83 -25.24 0.07
N LYS A 29 -7.39 -25.00 1.26
CA LYS A 29 -6.81 -25.50 2.54
C LYS A 29 -6.79 -27.03 2.60
N LYS A 30 -7.83 -27.72 2.10
CA LYS A 30 -7.83 -29.19 1.99
C LYS A 30 -6.72 -29.66 1.02
N ALA A 31 -6.56 -28.97 -0.12
CA ALA A 31 -5.47 -29.28 -1.05
C ALA A 31 -4.11 -29.07 -0.38
N LEU A 32 -3.89 -27.98 0.32
CA LEU A 32 -2.65 -27.70 1.05
C LEU A 32 -2.33 -28.79 2.10
N ASN A 33 -3.35 -29.28 2.81
CA ASN A 33 -3.20 -30.34 3.82
C ASN A 33 -3.05 -31.76 3.21
N ALA A 34 -3.44 -31.96 1.96
CA ALA A 34 -3.34 -33.24 1.26
C ALA A 34 -1.97 -33.48 0.59
N ASP A 35 -0.91 -32.92 1.18
CA ASP A 35 0.48 -33.01 0.68
C ASP A 35 0.71 -32.43 -0.73
N CYS A 36 -0.20 -31.55 -1.16
CA CYS A 36 0.02 -30.68 -2.30
C CYS A 36 1.06 -29.63 -1.90
N LYS A 37 2.35 -29.97 -2.00
CA LYS A 37 3.47 -29.10 -1.63
C LYS A 37 3.61 -27.90 -2.58
N ARG A 38 2.54 -27.16 -2.75
CA ARG A 38 2.52 -25.95 -3.57
C ARG A 38 2.49 -24.74 -2.66
N GLN A 39 3.65 -24.11 -2.51
CA GLN A 39 3.78 -22.84 -1.78
C GLN A 39 2.88 -21.76 -2.40
N GLU A 40 2.65 -21.80 -3.71
CA GLU A 40 1.75 -20.92 -4.42
C GLU A 40 0.30 -20.95 -3.88
N LEU A 41 -0.13 -22.08 -3.30
CA LEU A 41 -1.45 -22.17 -2.69
C LEU A 41 -1.64 -21.21 -1.50
N LEU A 42 -0.56 -20.90 -0.77
CA LEU A 42 -0.62 -19.90 0.31
C LEU A 42 -0.97 -18.53 -0.24
N LYS A 43 -0.37 -18.17 -1.38
CA LYS A 43 -0.67 -16.92 -2.09
C LYS A 43 -2.11 -16.92 -2.64
N ASP A 44 -2.56 -18.02 -3.25
CA ASP A 44 -3.92 -18.12 -3.78
C ASP A 44 -4.96 -17.98 -2.66
N ILE A 45 -4.71 -18.62 -1.52
CA ILE A 45 -5.56 -18.48 -0.32
C ILE A 45 -5.56 -17.03 0.18
N ALA A 46 -4.40 -16.38 0.24
CA ALA A 46 -4.28 -14.98 0.64
C ALA A 46 -5.07 -14.05 -0.31
N ASP A 47 -4.92 -14.24 -1.63
CA ASP A 47 -5.67 -13.50 -2.65
C ASP A 47 -7.19 -13.66 -2.50
N LEU A 48 -7.66 -14.86 -2.11
CA LEU A 48 -9.08 -15.12 -1.84
C LEU A 48 -9.56 -14.42 -0.57
N PHE A 49 -8.75 -14.39 0.48
CA PHE A 49 -9.07 -13.63 1.69
C PHE A 49 -9.18 -12.13 1.41
N VAL A 50 -8.29 -11.56 0.56
CA VAL A 50 -8.41 -10.17 0.09
C VAL A 50 -9.74 -9.95 -0.63
N LYS A 51 -10.14 -10.85 -1.54
CA LYS A 51 -11.43 -10.76 -2.25
C LYS A 51 -12.62 -10.88 -1.30
N ASN A 52 -12.46 -11.64 -0.23
CA ASN A 52 -13.47 -11.83 0.82
C ASN A 52 -13.45 -10.71 1.88
N ARG A 53 -12.54 -9.72 1.76
CA ARG A 53 -12.34 -8.60 2.69
C ARG A 53 -11.88 -9.01 4.09
N ASP A 54 -11.33 -10.19 4.25
CA ASP A 54 -10.68 -10.67 5.47
C ASP A 54 -9.17 -10.40 5.37
N LEU A 55 -8.78 -9.16 5.68
CA LEU A 55 -7.40 -8.71 5.50
C LEU A 55 -6.45 -9.32 6.53
N ASP A 56 -6.92 -9.59 7.75
CA ASP A 56 -6.12 -10.23 8.80
C ASP A 56 -5.65 -11.62 8.35
N SER A 57 -6.61 -12.45 7.89
CA SER A 57 -6.27 -13.76 7.34
C SER A 57 -5.39 -13.65 6.09
N ALA A 58 -5.66 -12.69 5.21
CA ALA A 58 -4.84 -12.48 4.01
C ALA A 58 -3.38 -12.21 4.36
N VAL A 59 -3.12 -11.33 5.32
CA VAL A 59 -1.76 -11.01 5.80
C VAL A 59 -1.06 -12.25 6.34
N VAL A 60 -1.75 -13.07 7.16
CA VAL A 60 -1.16 -14.30 7.72
C VAL A 60 -0.71 -15.26 6.61
N TYR A 61 -1.54 -15.46 5.58
CA TYR A 61 -1.20 -16.37 4.47
C TYR A 61 -0.13 -15.80 3.54
N TYR A 62 -0.13 -14.49 3.27
CA TYR A 62 0.96 -13.85 2.54
C TYR A 62 2.30 -13.93 3.29
N GLN A 63 2.30 -13.75 4.61
CA GLN A 63 3.51 -13.89 5.41
C GLN A 63 4.06 -15.31 5.33
N GLN A 64 3.20 -16.32 5.48
CA GLN A 64 3.62 -17.73 5.32
C GLN A 64 4.18 -17.99 3.92
N TYR A 65 3.60 -17.41 2.87
CA TYR A 65 4.15 -17.50 1.51
C TYR A 65 5.53 -16.86 1.42
N PHE A 66 5.73 -15.69 2.01
CA PHE A 66 7.01 -14.98 2.00
C PHE A 66 8.11 -15.67 2.82
N ASP A 67 7.75 -16.49 3.82
CA ASP A 67 8.72 -17.29 4.57
C ASP A 67 9.41 -18.36 3.68
N PHE A 68 8.78 -18.74 2.58
CA PHE A 68 9.34 -19.70 1.61
C PHE A 68 9.98 -19.01 0.40
N GLU A 69 9.63 -17.78 0.12
CA GLU A 69 10.04 -17.07 -1.09
C GLU A 69 11.19 -16.11 -0.79
N GLU A 70 12.41 -16.48 -1.21
CA GLU A 70 13.58 -15.62 -0.99
C GLU A 70 13.49 -14.26 -1.68
N LYS A 71 12.77 -14.19 -2.80
CA LYS A 71 12.59 -12.96 -3.60
C LYS A 71 11.13 -12.82 -4.05
N PRO A 72 10.25 -12.32 -3.20
CA PRO A 72 8.86 -12.10 -3.58
C PRO A 72 8.74 -11.21 -4.83
N ALA A 73 7.81 -11.55 -5.71
CA ALA A 73 7.58 -10.75 -6.90
C ALA A 73 7.04 -9.34 -6.54
N ALA A 74 7.32 -8.37 -7.40
CA ALA A 74 6.88 -6.98 -7.21
C ALA A 74 5.36 -6.87 -6.97
N GLU A 75 4.57 -7.70 -7.65
CA GLU A 75 3.13 -7.77 -7.47
C GLU A 75 2.74 -8.24 -6.06
N ASP A 76 3.45 -9.22 -5.50
CA ASP A 76 3.17 -9.78 -4.18
C ASP A 76 3.54 -8.80 -3.07
N LEU A 77 4.67 -8.09 -3.21
CA LEU A 77 5.04 -6.98 -2.34
C LEU A 77 3.96 -5.89 -2.33
N LEU A 78 3.45 -5.54 -3.52
CA LEU A 78 2.37 -4.55 -3.65
C LEU A 78 1.08 -5.02 -2.98
N LYS A 79 0.70 -6.28 -3.15
CA LYS A 79 -0.52 -6.85 -2.56
C LYS A 79 -0.45 -6.87 -1.03
N LEU A 80 0.61 -7.41 -0.47
CA LEU A 80 0.79 -7.47 0.99
C LEU A 80 0.92 -6.06 1.59
N GLY A 81 1.65 -5.15 0.95
CA GLY A 81 1.75 -3.75 1.39
C GLY A 81 0.38 -3.05 1.43
N LYS A 82 -0.47 -3.31 0.44
CA LYS A 82 -1.86 -2.80 0.43
C LYS A 82 -2.73 -3.42 1.51
N CYS A 83 -2.53 -4.70 1.84
CA CYS A 83 -3.26 -5.33 2.95
C CYS A 83 -2.94 -4.63 4.26
N TYR A 84 -1.65 -4.41 4.57
CA TYR A 84 -1.25 -3.68 5.77
C TYR A 84 -1.75 -2.23 5.79
N TYR A 85 -1.66 -1.50 4.66
CA TYR A 85 -2.19 -0.15 4.56
C TYR A 85 -3.71 -0.11 4.85
N ASN A 86 -4.46 -1.06 4.28
CA ASN A 86 -5.91 -1.12 4.48
C ASN A 86 -6.30 -1.56 5.90
N LEU A 87 -5.52 -2.42 6.56
CA LEU A 87 -5.68 -2.74 7.97
C LEU A 87 -5.47 -1.49 8.82
N ALA A 88 -4.37 -0.77 8.60
CA ALA A 88 -4.10 0.49 9.28
C ALA A 88 -5.24 1.52 9.10
N CYS A 89 -5.91 1.54 7.94
CA CYS A 89 -7.08 2.41 7.73
C CYS A 89 -8.32 1.98 8.52
N GLN A 90 -8.42 0.71 8.93
CA GLN A 90 -9.55 0.15 9.67
C GLN A 90 -9.29 0.14 11.18
N ASP A 91 -8.03 0.13 11.59
CA ASP A 91 -7.66 0.03 12.99
C ASP A 91 -7.91 1.37 13.71
N SER A 92 -8.52 1.27 14.87
CA SER A 92 -8.79 2.41 15.76
C SER A 92 -7.74 2.57 16.87
N VAL A 93 -6.78 1.62 16.98
CA VAL A 93 -5.70 1.63 17.97
C VAL A 93 -4.45 2.26 17.32
N PRO A 94 -4.00 3.46 17.77
CA PRO A 94 -2.92 4.20 17.11
C PRO A 94 -1.60 3.42 17.01
N GLU A 95 -1.28 2.60 18.01
CA GLU A 95 -0.05 1.81 18.05
C GLU A 95 -0.06 0.72 16.99
N LEU A 96 -1.17 -0.02 16.84
CA LEU A 96 -1.35 -1.06 15.82
C LEU A 96 -1.37 -0.45 14.42
N GLN A 97 -2.13 0.63 14.25
CA GLN A 97 -2.15 1.40 13.00
C GLN A 97 -0.74 1.79 12.55
N LYS A 98 0.07 2.30 13.48
CA LYS A 98 1.46 2.70 13.19
C LYS A 98 2.33 1.52 12.81
N GLU A 99 2.21 0.37 13.48
CA GLU A 99 2.96 -0.84 13.14
C GLU A 99 2.64 -1.33 11.72
N GLU A 100 1.36 -1.34 11.36
CA GLU A 100 0.90 -1.76 10.04
C GLU A 100 1.39 -0.81 8.95
N LEU A 101 1.36 0.50 9.19
CA LEU A 101 1.91 1.49 8.28
C LEU A 101 3.42 1.31 8.07
N ILE A 102 4.19 1.02 9.12
CA ILE A 102 5.63 0.76 9.01
C ILE A 102 5.90 -0.51 8.18
N LYS A 103 5.12 -1.59 8.40
CA LYS A 103 5.22 -2.81 7.59
C LYS A 103 4.88 -2.53 6.12
N ALA A 104 3.82 -1.76 5.86
CA ALA A 104 3.44 -1.35 4.51
C ALA A 104 4.56 -0.54 3.83
N ASP A 105 5.14 0.48 4.51
CA ASP A 105 6.24 1.28 3.93
C ASP A 105 7.46 0.42 3.60
N SER A 106 7.80 -0.54 4.45
CA SER A 106 8.93 -1.46 4.23
C SER A 106 8.74 -2.28 2.96
N LEU A 107 7.54 -2.82 2.72
CA LEU A 107 7.21 -3.56 1.50
C LEU A 107 7.22 -2.68 0.25
N PHE A 108 6.67 -1.47 0.32
CA PHE A 108 6.71 -0.53 -0.79
C PHE A 108 8.11 0.02 -1.05
N LYS A 109 8.96 0.11 -0.02
CA LYS A 109 10.38 0.43 -0.17
C LYS A 109 11.09 -0.68 -0.95
N GLU A 110 10.89 -1.95 -0.60
CA GLU A 110 11.44 -3.09 -1.34
C GLU A 110 10.94 -3.09 -2.79
N LEU A 111 9.65 -2.85 -3.01
CA LEU A 111 9.07 -2.69 -4.32
C LEU A 111 9.78 -1.58 -5.14
N SER A 112 10.17 -0.46 -4.50
CA SER A 112 10.87 0.63 -5.19
C SER A 112 12.27 0.25 -5.66
N PHE A 113 12.92 -0.71 -5.01
CA PHE A 113 14.20 -1.24 -5.49
C PHE A 113 14.03 -2.18 -6.69
N GLN A 114 12.97 -2.98 -6.71
CA GLN A 114 12.71 -3.89 -7.83
C GLN A 114 12.23 -3.14 -9.08
N VAL A 115 11.44 -2.08 -8.93
CA VAL A 115 10.83 -1.32 -10.04
C VAL A 115 11.01 0.20 -9.85
N PRO A 116 12.25 0.70 -9.91
CA PRO A 116 12.58 2.08 -9.54
C PRO A 116 11.93 3.16 -10.42
N ASN A 117 11.55 2.80 -11.64
CA ASN A 117 10.91 3.73 -12.60
C ASN A 117 9.37 3.66 -12.53
N SER A 118 8.81 2.88 -11.61
CA SER A 118 7.36 2.82 -11.40
C SER A 118 6.93 3.81 -10.33
N TYR A 119 5.95 4.66 -10.64
CA TYR A 119 5.38 5.57 -9.65
C TYR A 119 4.66 4.84 -8.51
N VAL A 120 4.24 3.58 -8.71
CA VAL A 120 3.34 2.86 -7.80
C VAL A 120 3.92 2.73 -6.39
N SER A 121 5.18 2.34 -6.26
CA SER A 121 5.84 2.21 -4.97
C SER A 121 5.93 3.54 -4.23
N TYR A 122 6.32 4.61 -4.93
CA TYR A 122 6.41 5.96 -4.35
C TYR A 122 5.05 6.51 -3.95
N PHE A 123 4.02 6.26 -4.76
CA PHE A 123 2.66 6.71 -4.46
C PHE A 123 2.09 6.04 -3.20
N TRP A 124 2.31 4.74 -3.04
CA TRP A 124 1.90 4.05 -1.81
C TRP A 124 2.73 4.45 -0.60
N ARG A 125 4.04 4.68 -0.77
CA ARG A 125 4.89 5.25 0.30
C ARG A 125 4.42 6.64 0.71
N ALA A 126 4.07 7.48 -0.24
CA ALA A 126 3.51 8.81 0.05
C ALA A 126 2.25 8.71 0.91
N ARG A 127 1.30 7.85 0.55
CA ARG A 127 0.07 7.63 1.32
C ARG A 127 0.33 7.12 2.73
N VAL A 128 1.20 6.12 2.87
CA VAL A 128 1.61 5.61 4.18
C VAL A 128 2.22 6.72 5.04
N ASN A 129 3.15 7.49 4.48
CA ASN A 129 3.85 8.53 5.20
C ASN A 129 2.96 9.75 5.50
N SER A 130 1.91 10.00 4.70
CA SER A 130 0.86 10.97 5.05
C SER A 130 0.07 10.53 6.28
N MET A 131 -0.23 9.23 6.42
CA MET A 131 -0.91 8.71 7.62
C MET A 131 -0.02 8.70 8.86
N LEU A 132 1.31 8.53 8.69
CA LEU A 132 2.29 8.62 9.78
C LEU A 132 2.57 10.05 10.23
N ASP A 133 2.17 11.04 9.44
CA ASP A 133 2.31 12.49 9.72
C ASP A 133 1.00 13.21 9.35
N PRO A 134 -0.11 12.93 10.08
CA PRO A 134 -1.45 13.42 9.74
C PRO A 134 -1.53 14.96 9.77
N GLU A 135 -0.77 15.60 10.63
CA GLU A 135 -0.67 17.07 10.71
C GLU A 135 0.22 17.67 9.62
N THR A 136 0.87 16.84 8.82
CA THR A 136 1.78 17.24 7.71
C THR A 136 2.93 18.16 8.13
N THR A 137 3.24 18.19 9.43
CA THR A 137 4.24 19.12 10.01
C THR A 137 5.68 18.67 9.79
N LYS A 138 5.91 17.35 9.59
CA LYS A 138 7.22 16.76 9.35
C LYS A 138 7.53 16.61 7.86
N GLY A 139 6.51 16.65 7.01
CA GLY A 139 6.63 16.46 5.57
C GLY A 139 7.10 15.07 5.16
N LEU A 140 6.76 14.03 5.94
CA LEU A 140 7.23 12.66 5.68
C LEU A 140 6.88 12.14 4.29
N ALA A 141 5.74 12.53 3.75
CA ALA A 141 5.27 12.10 2.43
C ALA A 141 5.83 12.95 1.27
N LYS A 142 6.37 14.14 1.55
CA LYS A 142 6.84 15.10 0.54
C LYS A 142 7.76 14.47 -0.51
N PRO A 143 8.89 13.83 -0.16
CA PRO A 143 9.85 13.32 -1.14
C PRO A 143 9.24 12.23 -2.05
N TYR A 144 8.24 11.52 -1.57
CA TYR A 144 7.59 10.48 -2.36
C TYR A 144 6.57 11.07 -3.34
N TYR A 145 5.78 12.07 -2.93
CA TYR A 145 4.89 12.77 -3.86
C TYR A 145 5.66 13.55 -4.93
N GLU A 146 6.80 14.17 -4.59
CA GLU A 146 7.69 14.79 -5.59
C GLU A 146 8.16 13.77 -6.61
N LYS A 147 8.52 12.54 -6.17
CA LYS A 147 8.92 11.47 -7.09
C LYS A 147 7.78 10.96 -7.95
N VAL A 148 6.56 10.90 -7.41
CA VAL A 148 5.35 10.58 -8.21
C VAL A 148 5.13 11.62 -9.31
N ILE A 149 5.31 12.90 -9.02
CA ILE A 149 5.19 13.98 -10.02
C ILE A 149 6.27 13.83 -11.09
N GLU A 150 7.53 13.66 -10.68
CA GLU A 150 8.65 13.48 -11.62
C GLU A 150 8.36 12.38 -12.64
N ILE A 151 7.91 11.22 -12.17
CA ILE A 151 7.61 10.07 -13.04
C ILE A 151 6.31 10.29 -13.81
N GLY A 152 5.28 10.84 -13.17
CA GLY A 152 3.94 10.99 -13.72
C GLY A 152 3.84 12.02 -14.84
N LEU A 153 4.67 13.06 -14.81
CA LEU A 153 4.69 14.11 -15.83
C LEU A 153 5.12 13.62 -17.23
N VAL A 154 5.71 12.44 -17.32
CA VAL A 154 6.00 11.80 -18.62
C VAL A 154 4.71 11.43 -19.38
N GLN A 155 3.63 11.08 -18.64
CA GLN A 155 2.33 10.72 -19.19
C GLN A 155 1.20 11.31 -18.32
N PRO A 156 1.00 12.64 -18.29
CA PRO A 156 0.16 13.32 -17.31
C PRO A 156 -1.32 12.90 -17.38
N GLU A 157 -1.87 12.67 -18.57
CA GLU A 157 -3.25 12.22 -18.72
C GLU A 157 -3.49 10.82 -18.13
N ARG A 158 -2.49 9.95 -18.22
CA ARG A 158 -2.55 8.58 -17.67
C ARG A 158 -2.52 8.58 -16.13
N TYR A 159 -1.72 9.46 -15.55
CA TYR A 159 -1.46 9.52 -14.10
C TYR A 159 -2.14 10.72 -13.43
N LYS A 160 -3.19 11.24 -14.05
CA LYS A 160 -3.88 12.46 -13.63
C LYS A 160 -4.35 12.44 -12.16
N ARG A 161 -4.86 11.30 -11.69
CA ARG A 161 -5.35 11.15 -10.31
C ARG A 161 -4.22 11.23 -9.30
N GLU A 162 -3.14 10.53 -9.57
CA GLU A 162 -1.95 10.48 -8.73
C GLU A 162 -1.24 11.83 -8.69
N LEU A 163 -1.16 12.51 -9.82
CA LEU A 163 -0.62 13.87 -9.93
C LEU A 163 -1.46 14.86 -9.12
N ILE A 164 -2.78 14.84 -9.25
CA ILE A 164 -3.69 15.71 -8.48
C ILE A 164 -3.53 15.47 -6.97
N GLU A 165 -3.45 14.21 -6.53
CA GLU A 165 -3.23 13.88 -5.12
C GLU A 165 -1.89 14.41 -4.65
N SER A 166 -0.84 14.25 -5.45
CA SER A 166 0.52 14.71 -5.14
C SER A 166 0.59 16.23 -5.02
N TYR A 167 0.03 16.96 -5.97
CA TYR A 167 -0.01 18.43 -5.93
C TYR A 167 -0.81 18.95 -4.73
N LYS A 168 -1.95 18.34 -4.43
CA LYS A 168 -2.75 18.73 -3.25
C LYS A 168 -1.99 18.56 -1.95
N TYR A 169 -1.27 17.44 -1.79
CA TYR A 169 -0.44 17.23 -0.60
C TYR A 169 0.67 18.27 -0.49
N LEU A 170 1.41 18.52 -1.57
CA LEU A 170 2.51 19.48 -1.55
C LEU A 170 2.03 20.92 -1.28
N GLY A 171 0.92 21.32 -1.91
CA GLY A 171 0.31 22.62 -1.62
C GLY A 171 -0.09 22.76 -0.15
N TYR A 172 -0.71 21.72 0.42
CA TYR A 172 -1.08 21.71 1.83
C TYR A 172 0.14 21.71 2.75
N TYR A 173 1.19 20.94 2.43
CA TYR A 173 2.44 20.94 3.19
C TYR A 173 3.06 22.33 3.29
N HIS A 174 3.24 23.03 2.16
CA HIS A 174 3.80 24.38 2.16
C HIS A 174 2.91 25.38 2.89
N TYR A 175 1.58 25.21 2.81
CA TYR A 175 0.65 26.03 3.59
C TYR A 175 0.83 25.81 5.11
N VAL A 176 0.94 24.55 5.58
CA VAL A 176 1.15 24.22 7.01
C VAL A 176 2.48 24.81 7.51
N ILE A 177 3.54 24.70 6.72
CA ILE A 177 4.85 25.29 7.08
C ILE A 177 4.76 26.81 7.14
N ALA A 178 4.11 27.45 6.18
CA ALA A 178 3.89 28.90 6.17
C ALA A 178 3.10 29.38 7.41
N ASP A 179 2.04 28.67 7.77
CA ASP A 179 1.24 28.97 8.95
C ASP A 179 2.07 28.82 10.24
N ALA A 180 2.86 27.77 10.36
CA ALA A 180 3.77 27.55 11.49
C ALA A 180 4.82 28.69 11.62
N ILE A 181 5.41 29.13 10.50
CA ILE A 181 6.35 30.26 10.48
C ILE A 181 5.66 31.54 10.92
N THR A 182 4.47 31.82 10.38
CA THR A 182 3.67 33.02 10.72
C THR A 182 3.33 33.05 12.21
N THR A 183 2.84 31.95 12.74
CA THR A 183 2.46 31.81 14.15
C THR A 183 3.68 32.03 15.07
N LYS A 184 4.82 31.42 14.75
CA LYS A 184 6.07 31.57 15.51
C LYS A 184 6.60 33.01 15.53
N ASN A 185 6.27 33.82 14.52
CA ASN A 185 6.72 35.19 14.35
C ASN A 185 5.62 36.24 14.66
N ASN A 186 4.82 36.00 15.69
CA ASN A 186 3.79 36.90 16.19
C ASN A 186 2.75 37.32 15.12
N GLY A 187 2.42 36.41 14.22
CA GLY A 187 1.41 36.65 13.19
C GLY A 187 1.91 37.43 11.96
N ASN A 188 3.25 37.53 11.78
CA ASN A 188 3.80 38.24 10.62
C ASN A 188 3.90 37.31 9.39
N PRO A 189 3.01 37.45 8.37
CA PRO A 189 3.00 36.60 7.20
C PRO A 189 4.14 36.89 6.20
N ASP A 190 4.80 38.05 6.29
CA ASP A 190 5.88 38.40 5.36
C ASP A 190 7.06 37.46 5.47
N LEU A 191 7.29 36.88 6.67
CA LEU A 191 8.36 35.90 6.91
C LEU A 191 8.02 34.50 6.34
N ALA A 192 6.79 34.25 5.95
CA ALA A 192 6.34 33.01 5.35
C ALA A 192 5.96 33.18 3.87
N LYS A 193 6.29 34.32 3.26
CA LYS A 193 5.84 34.67 1.90
C LYS A 193 6.30 33.68 0.84
N GLU A 194 7.50 33.16 0.98
CA GLU A 194 8.03 32.14 0.06
C GLU A 194 7.20 30.87 0.12
N GLU A 195 6.94 30.35 1.32
CA GLU A 195 6.15 29.13 1.53
C GLU A 195 4.69 29.30 1.06
N TYR A 196 4.07 30.46 1.28
CA TYR A 196 2.75 30.77 0.73
C TYR A 196 2.77 30.88 -0.80
N GLY A 197 3.89 31.35 -1.38
CA GLY A 197 4.12 31.37 -2.82
C GLY A 197 4.20 29.95 -3.40
N GLU A 198 4.97 29.08 -2.78
CA GLU A 198 5.08 27.66 -3.14
C GLU A 198 3.72 26.97 -3.02
N ALA A 199 3.01 27.14 -1.89
CA ALA A 199 1.68 26.56 -1.72
C ALA A 199 0.74 26.93 -2.89
N LYS A 200 0.73 28.21 -3.30
CA LYS A 200 -0.08 28.67 -4.44
C LYS A 200 0.30 28.04 -5.78
N SER A 201 1.55 27.68 -5.97
CA SER A 201 2.01 27.08 -7.23
C SER A 201 1.46 25.68 -7.48
N PHE A 202 0.97 25.02 -6.42
CA PHE A 202 0.42 23.66 -6.47
C PHE A 202 -1.12 23.61 -6.63
N PHE A 203 -1.80 24.74 -6.50
CA PHE A 203 -3.26 24.86 -6.65
C PHE A 203 -3.66 25.56 -7.95
#